data_d5623e2026e856554dfb7ee29eb375c6
#
_entry.id   d5623e2026e856554dfb7ee29eb375c6
#
_cell.length_a   1.000
_cell.length_b   1.000
_cell.length_c   1.000
_cell.angle_alpha   90.00
_cell.angle_beta   90.00
_cell.angle_gamma   90.00
#
_symmetry.space_group_name_H-M   'P 1'
#
loop_
_entity.id
_entity.type
_entity.pdbx_description
1 polymer ?
#
loop_
_entity_poly.entity_id
_entity_poly.type
_entity_poly.pdbx_seq_one_letter_code
_entity_poly.pdbx_strand_id
1 'polypeptide(L)'
;MNPTTPATPRLPRRRALTAAAATAAAALLGACSGGTASRSLSTASGAPLTIGMTYTPNIQFAPFYMASYADGTQLRHHGAQEGQFEALLAGTEHLVVAGGDEAAVAASNGSDLVIVGGYYQRYPACLIVPQDSPITALNQLAGRTIGVPGRTGETWYALQLALETAGLTESDVTIQEIGFTQQAALAGAKVDAIVGFSNNDAVQITHNGMAVRTLDVAAEIPLIGASLVTTAQILTSRRDELVAAVNASAKGMTAFVDDPDAAVEAARTYVTDLVDPGEAARAREVAVATGALVRPAPDTVVGSVSADRVAPMLDFLGAHHLLGPTTPAADAVCTPLLDA
;
A
#
# COMPACT_ATOMS: atom_id res chain seq x y z
N MET A 1 -6.79 -41.87 -53.69
CA MET A 1 -5.34 -42.04 -53.72
C MET A 1 -4.79 -41.58 -52.38
N ASN A 2 -4.59 -42.51 -51.47
CA ASN A 2 -3.63 -42.41 -50.35
C ASN A 2 -2.24 -42.75 -50.96
N PRO A 3 -1.12 -42.40 -50.42
CA PRO A 3 -0.60 -42.59 -49.07
C PRO A 3 0.34 -41.45 -48.62
N THR A 4 1.00 -41.35 -47.52
CA THR A 4 1.63 -42.27 -46.53
C THR A 4 2.31 -41.41 -45.46
N THR A 5 2.18 -41.78 -44.21
CA THR A 5 3.05 -41.39 -43.10
C THR A 5 4.39 -42.08 -43.16
N PRO A 6 5.50 -41.55 -42.63
CA PRO A 6 6.37 -42.30 -41.79
C PRO A 6 6.80 -41.53 -40.52
N ALA A 7 6.59 -42.08 -39.34
CA ALA A 7 7.43 -42.98 -38.57
C ALA A 7 8.61 -42.30 -37.83
N THR A 8 8.44 -42.23 -36.53
CA THR A 8 9.48 -41.97 -35.48
C THR A 8 10.57 -43.05 -35.45
N PRO A 9 11.79 -42.75 -35.02
CA PRO A 9 12.67 -43.76 -34.47
C PRO A 9 12.93 -43.54 -32.95
N ARG A 10 12.92 -44.71 -32.32
CA ARG A 10 13.11 -44.96 -30.90
C ARG A 10 14.62 -44.93 -30.52
N LEU A 11 14.88 -44.59 -29.26
CA LEU A 11 16.13 -44.74 -28.51
C LEU A 11 16.73 -46.17 -28.53
N PRO A 12 17.99 -46.30 -28.21
CA PRO A 12 18.42 -47.44 -27.38
C PRO A 12 19.13 -47.03 -26.07
N ARG A 13 18.93 -47.96 -25.15
CA ARG A 13 19.37 -47.98 -23.76
C ARG A 13 20.83 -48.45 -23.61
N ARG A 14 21.42 -47.98 -22.48
CA ARG A 14 22.39 -48.65 -21.60
C ARG A 14 23.81 -48.88 -22.09
N ARG A 15 24.77 -48.40 -21.28
CA ARG A 15 25.70 -49.26 -20.52
C ARG A 15 26.41 -48.48 -19.42
N ALA A 16 26.36 -49.08 -18.25
CA ALA A 16 27.12 -48.74 -17.09
C ALA A 16 28.58 -49.25 -17.25
N LEU A 17 29.53 -48.58 -16.62
CA LEU A 17 30.80 -49.17 -16.19
C LEU A 17 31.26 -48.48 -14.89
N THR A 18 31.58 -49.33 -13.97
CA THR A 18 31.96 -49.25 -12.58
C THR A 18 33.47 -49.04 -12.38
N ALA A 19 33.77 -48.58 -11.14
CA ALA A 19 35.01 -48.82 -10.35
C ALA A 19 36.20 -47.92 -10.63
N ALA A 20 36.96 -47.43 -9.64
CA ALA A 20 37.35 -47.86 -8.31
C ALA A 20 37.92 -46.65 -7.54
N ALA A 21 37.63 -46.45 -6.29
CA ALA A 21 38.34 -46.72 -5.05
C ALA A 21 39.74 -46.06 -4.90
N ALA A 22 39.95 -45.18 -3.91
CA ALA A 22 40.65 -45.46 -2.65
C ALA A 22 40.91 -44.20 -1.81
N THR A 23 40.42 -44.22 -0.61
CA THR A 23 40.97 -43.83 0.71
C THR A 23 41.71 -42.50 0.90
N ALA A 24 41.16 -41.63 1.77
CA ALA A 24 41.85 -41.13 2.96
C ALA A 24 40.79 -40.67 3.98
N ALA A 25 40.66 -41.44 5.06
CA ALA A 25 39.93 -41.08 6.27
C ALA A 25 40.79 -40.17 7.13
N ALA A 26 40.24 -39.05 7.57
CA ALA A 26 40.68 -38.40 8.80
C ALA A 26 39.47 -37.71 9.45
N ALA A 27 39.22 -38.15 10.64
CA ALA A 27 38.13 -37.79 11.53
C ALA A 27 38.13 -36.32 11.92
N LEU A 28 36.92 -35.73 12.01
CA LEU A 28 36.54 -34.77 13.05
C LEU A 28 35.04 -34.94 13.34
N LEU A 29 34.78 -35.73 14.36
CA LEU A 29 33.49 -35.72 15.08
C LEU A 29 33.43 -34.42 15.88
N GLY A 30 32.49 -33.56 15.54
CA GLY A 30 32.22 -32.33 16.27
C GLY A 30 30.75 -31.97 16.15
N ALA A 31 29.94 -32.42 17.13
CA ALA A 31 28.71 -31.84 17.62
C ALA A 31 27.63 -31.43 16.62
N CYS A 32 26.69 -32.34 16.35
CA CYS A 32 25.30 -31.95 16.06
C CYS A 32 24.67 -31.36 17.31
N SER A 33 24.66 -30.05 17.43
CA SER A 33 23.66 -29.34 18.20
C SER A 33 22.74 -28.67 17.17
N GLY A 34 21.49 -29.19 17.09
CA GLY A 34 20.43 -28.58 16.30
C GLY A 34 20.11 -27.21 16.86
N GLY A 35 20.79 -26.20 16.36
CA GLY A 35 20.38 -24.81 16.44
C GLY A 35 19.58 -24.50 15.19
N THR A 36 18.28 -24.34 15.30
CA THR A 36 17.53 -23.51 14.36
C THR A 36 18.30 -22.20 14.27
N ALA A 37 19.00 -22.00 13.15
CA ALA A 37 19.58 -20.72 12.83
C ALA A 37 18.41 -19.76 12.56
N SER A 38 17.86 -19.18 13.63
CA SER A 38 17.22 -17.89 13.56
C SER A 38 18.25 -16.99 12.88
N ARG A 39 18.04 -16.65 11.62
CA ARG A 39 18.74 -15.55 10.99
C ARG A 39 18.44 -14.34 11.86
N SER A 40 19.35 -14.01 12.73
CA SER A 40 19.36 -12.71 13.39
C SER A 40 19.42 -11.70 12.27
N LEU A 41 18.27 -11.07 11.99
CA LEU A 41 18.20 -9.87 11.19
C LEU A 41 19.21 -8.91 11.80
N SER A 42 20.13 -8.43 11.00
CA SER A 42 21.13 -7.46 11.42
C SER A 42 20.41 -6.13 11.72
N THR A 43 19.87 -6.01 12.92
CA THR A 43 19.44 -4.73 13.52
C THR A 43 20.69 -3.95 13.96
N ALA A 44 21.80 -4.07 13.22
CA ALA A 44 23.01 -3.36 13.51
C ALA A 44 22.69 -1.86 13.41
N SER A 45 22.62 -1.21 14.57
CA SER A 45 22.77 0.23 14.69
C SER A 45 23.99 0.65 13.86
N GLY A 46 23.73 1.39 12.75
CA GLY A 46 24.79 1.83 11.84
C GLY A 46 24.58 1.51 10.35
N ALA A 47 23.70 0.58 9.96
CA ALA A 47 23.29 0.47 8.58
C ALA A 47 22.29 1.59 8.21
N PRO A 48 22.38 2.20 7.01
CA PRO A 48 21.43 3.23 6.58
C PRO A 48 19.98 2.73 6.64
N LEU A 49 19.03 3.64 6.94
CA LEU A 49 17.60 3.32 6.86
C LEU A 49 17.21 3.04 5.41
N THR A 50 16.31 2.08 5.22
CA THR A 50 15.60 1.87 3.95
C THR A 50 14.12 2.15 4.19
N ILE A 51 13.56 3.07 3.40
CA ILE A 51 12.15 3.46 3.44
C ILE A 51 11.48 2.86 2.19
N GLY A 52 10.51 1.98 2.40
CA GLY A 52 9.75 1.33 1.34
C GLY A 52 8.59 2.20 0.86
N MET A 53 8.53 2.40 -0.45
CA MET A 53 7.39 2.94 -1.16
C MET A 53 6.60 1.75 -1.70
N THR A 54 5.44 1.48 -1.16
CA THR A 54 4.71 0.22 -1.36
C THR A 54 4.08 0.04 -2.75
N TYR A 55 4.56 0.79 -3.73
CA TYR A 55 4.19 0.66 -5.13
C TYR A 55 5.29 1.17 -6.06
N THR A 56 5.08 1.02 -7.37
CA THR A 56 5.99 1.57 -8.40
C THR A 56 6.07 3.09 -8.30
N PRO A 57 7.18 3.72 -8.77
CA PRO A 57 7.34 5.16 -8.71
C PRO A 57 6.17 5.92 -9.30
N ASN A 58 5.65 6.89 -8.56
CA ASN A 58 4.59 7.79 -9.01
C ASN A 58 4.64 9.11 -8.21
N ILE A 59 3.85 10.09 -8.64
CA ILE A 59 3.85 11.43 -8.04
C ILE A 59 3.41 11.46 -6.57
N GLN A 60 2.60 10.50 -6.12
CA GLN A 60 2.13 10.43 -4.73
C GLN A 60 3.27 10.13 -3.76
N PHE A 61 4.42 9.61 -4.23
CA PHE A 61 5.62 9.43 -3.41
C PHE A 61 6.56 10.65 -3.43
N ALA A 62 6.25 11.72 -4.19
CA ALA A 62 7.08 12.91 -4.25
C ALA A 62 7.38 13.57 -2.90
N PRO A 63 6.50 13.55 -1.87
CA PRO A 63 6.86 14.03 -0.54
C PRO A 63 8.14 13.40 0.02
N PHE A 64 8.33 12.11 -0.24
CA PHE A 64 9.49 11.36 0.22
C PHE A 64 10.73 11.64 -0.63
N TYR A 65 10.58 12.02 -1.90
CA TYR A 65 11.67 12.48 -2.76
C TYR A 65 12.15 13.89 -2.38
N MET A 66 11.24 14.73 -1.88
CA MET A 66 11.52 16.10 -1.41
C MET A 66 12.07 16.15 0.02
N ALA A 67 11.97 15.05 0.76
CA ALA A 67 12.44 14.99 2.14
C ALA A 67 13.97 14.95 2.24
N SER A 68 14.52 15.65 3.22
CA SER A 68 15.96 15.65 3.53
C SER A 68 16.24 14.63 4.62
N TYR A 69 16.53 13.41 4.22
CA TYR A 69 16.90 12.33 5.13
C TYR A 69 18.36 12.38 5.54
N ALA A 70 18.71 11.62 6.60
CA ALA A 70 20.10 11.40 6.99
C ALA A 70 20.89 10.70 5.87
N ASP A 71 22.19 10.98 5.81
CA ASP A 71 23.08 10.43 4.79
C ASP A 71 23.01 8.90 4.73
N GLY A 72 22.90 8.39 3.51
CA GLY A 72 22.81 6.97 3.23
C GLY A 72 21.39 6.38 3.31
N THR A 73 20.35 7.12 3.79
CA THR A 73 18.96 6.65 3.74
C THR A 73 18.56 6.33 2.31
N GLN A 74 17.97 5.16 2.10
CA GLN A 74 17.55 4.67 0.79
C GLN A 74 16.03 4.71 0.67
N LEU A 75 15.54 5.16 -0.47
CA LEU A 75 14.13 5.01 -0.88
C LEU A 75 14.04 3.83 -1.84
N ARG A 76 13.24 2.83 -1.47
CA ARG A 76 13.04 1.62 -2.27
C ARG A 76 11.60 1.57 -2.73
N HIS A 77 11.38 1.39 -4.03
CA HIS A 77 10.06 1.14 -4.58
C HIS A 77 9.77 -0.35 -4.68
N HIS A 78 8.54 -0.72 -4.34
CA HIS A 78 8.05 -2.06 -4.55
C HIS A 78 7.66 -2.28 -6.02
N GLY A 79 7.75 -3.55 -6.46
CA GLY A 79 7.12 -3.96 -7.71
C GLY A 79 5.60 -4.02 -7.56
N ALA A 80 4.88 -3.93 -8.69
CA ALA A 80 3.40 -3.93 -8.69
C ALA A 80 2.75 -5.19 -8.08
N GLN A 81 3.49 -6.27 -7.92
CA GLN A 81 3.04 -7.54 -7.34
C GLN A 81 3.72 -7.87 -6.00
N GLU A 82 4.50 -6.95 -5.47
CA GLU A 82 5.16 -7.12 -4.18
C GLU A 82 4.19 -6.77 -3.05
N GLY A 83 4.16 -7.58 -1.99
CA GLY A 83 3.34 -7.30 -0.82
C GLY A 83 3.83 -6.09 -0.04
N GLN A 84 2.92 -5.38 0.61
CA GLN A 84 3.22 -4.10 1.26
C GLN A 84 4.19 -4.22 2.44
N PHE A 85 4.12 -5.32 3.20
CA PHE A 85 4.86 -5.47 4.47
C PHE A 85 5.93 -6.55 4.43
N GLU A 86 6.05 -7.31 3.36
CA GLU A 86 6.97 -8.46 3.29
C GLU A 86 8.43 -8.06 3.50
N ALA A 87 8.88 -6.98 2.84
CA ALA A 87 10.24 -6.49 2.95
C ALA A 87 10.53 -5.89 4.34
N LEU A 88 9.55 -5.20 4.94
CA LEU A 88 9.63 -4.68 6.31
C LEU A 88 9.73 -5.82 7.33
N LEU A 89 8.85 -6.82 7.24
CA LEU A 89 8.85 -7.98 8.14
C LEU A 89 10.10 -8.85 7.95
N ALA A 90 10.69 -8.86 6.76
CA ALA A 90 11.98 -9.50 6.49
C ALA A 90 13.18 -8.67 6.98
N GLY A 91 12.99 -7.43 7.46
CA GLY A 91 14.04 -6.54 7.93
C GLY A 91 14.92 -5.96 6.82
N THR A 92 14.50 -6.02 5.57
CA THR A 92 15.18 -5.36 4.44
C THR A 92 14.75 -3.92 4.26
N GLU A 93 13.62 -3.56 4.83
CA GLU A 93 13.13 -2.20 5.02
C GLU A 93 12.93 -1.90 6.50
N HIS A 94 12.92 -0.62 6.87
CA HIS A 94 12.85 -0.19 8.26
C HIS A 94 11.62 0.69 8.53
N LEU A 95 11.10 1.30 7.48
CA LEU A 95 9.91 2.12 7.47
C LEU A 95 9.22 1.89 6.12
N VAL A 96 7.89 1.82 6.06
CA VAL A 96 7.15 1.74 4.80
C VAL A 96 6.00 2.73 4.79
N VAL A 97 5.63 3.15 3.57
CA VAL A 97 4.44 3.98 3.33
C VAL A 97 3.30 3.04 2.94
N ALA A 98 2.37 2.80 3.84
CA ALA A 98 1.26 1.85 3.65
C ALA A 98 0.00 2.30 4.41
N GLY A 99 -1.15 1.70 4.11
CA GLY A 99 -2.40 1.97 4.84
C GLY A 99 -2.28 1.61 6.33
N GLY A 100 -2.69 2.53 7.20
CA GLY A 100 -2.71 2.27 8.65
C GLY A 100 -3.75 1.21 9.02
N ASP A 101 -4.89 1.19 8.33
CA ASP A 101 -5.91 0.15 8.47
C ASP A 101 -5.41 -1.23 7.97
N GLU A 102 -4.66 -1.26 6.87
CA GLU A 102 -4.04 -2.48 6.37
C GLU A 102 -2.95 -2.99 7.33
N ALA A 103 -2.19 -2.09 7.96
CA ALA A 103 -1.23 -2.45 9.01
C ALA A 103 -1.93 -3.04 10.24
N ALA A 104 -3.09 -2.49 10.65
CA ALA A 104 -3.89 -3.01 11.74
C ALA A 104 -4.45 -4.41 11.42
N VAL A 105 -4.92 -4.63 10.19
CA VAL A 105 -5.36 -5.95 9.71
C VAL A 105 -4.19 -6.94 9.71
N ALA A 106 -3.01 -6.55 9.24
CA ALA A 106 -1.83 -7.41 9.28
C ALA A 106 -1.40 -7.72 10.73
N ALA A 107 -1.48 -6.74 11.64
CA ALA A 107 -1.21 -6.94 13.07
C ALA A 107 -2.20 -7.93 13.71
N SER A 108 -3.48 -7.90 13.33
CA SER A 108 -4.49 -8.86 13.80
C SER A 108 -4.21 -10.29 13.34
N ASN A 109 -3.41 -10.46 12.29
CA ASN A 109 -2.92 -11.75 11.79
C ASN A 109 -1.54 -12.13 12.35
N GLY A 110 -1.05 -11.42 13.37
CA GLY A 110 0.15 -11.78 14.12
C GLY A 110 1.44 -11.06 13.68
N SER A 111 1.36 -10.04 12.81
CA SER A 111 2.51 -9.19 12.50
C SER A 111 2.75 -8.17 13.62
N ASP A 112 4.00 -7.78 13.87
CA ASP A 112 4.37 -6.78 14.88
C ASP A 112 4.43 -5.34 14.33
N LEU A 113 3.50 -5.00 13.42
CA LEU A 113 3.46 -3.71 12.74
C LEU A 113 2.97 -2.59 13.65
N VAL A 114 3.60 -1.42 13.53
CA VAL A 114 3.29 -0.22 14.32
C VAL A 114 3.25 1.01 13.41
N ILE A 115 2.15 1.77 13.45
CA ILE A 115 2.01 3.06 12.79
C ILE A 115 2.78 4.10 13.61
N VAL A 116 3.71 4.83 12.98
CA VAL A 116 4.57 5.80 13.67
C VAL A 116 4.41 7.23 13.18
N GLY A 117 3.73 7.44 12.04
CA GLY A 117 3.42 8.76 11.49
C GLY A 117 2.28 8.65 10.48
N GLY A 118 1.59 9.77 10.24
CA GLY A 118 0.54 9.85 9.23
C GLY A 118 1.08 10.40 7.90
N TYR A 119 0.49 9.97 6.81
CA TYR A 119 0.70 10.61 5.52
C TYR A 119 -0.60 11.30 5.09
N TYR A 120 -1.68 10.54 4.92
CA TYR A 120 -2.98 11.13 4.63
C TYR A 120 -3.74 11.45 5.92
N GLN A 121 -4.12 12.72 6.08
CA GLN A 121 -4.94 13.17 7.21
C GLN A 121 -6.44 12.99 6.91
N ARG A 122 -6.82 12.89 5.63
CA ARG A 122 -8.14 12.50 5.15
C ARG A 122 -8.04 11.20 4.38
N TYR A 123 -9.00 10.30 4.60
CA TYR A 123 -9.03 9.00 3.94
C TYR A 123 -9.26 9.16 2.42
N PRO A 124 -8.49 8.47 1.58
CA PRO A 124 -8.49 8.74 0.14
C PRO A 124 -9.61 8.04 -0.63
N ALA A 125 -10.10 6.89 -0.12
CA ALA A 125 -11.03 6.06 -0.86
C ALA A 125 -12.46 6.62 -0.82
N CYS A 126 -13.11 6.59 -1.98
CA CYS A 126 -14.46 7.12 -2.20
C CYS A 126 -15.21 6.31 -3.25
N LEU A 127 -16.52 6.49 -3.35
CA LEU A 127 -17.28 6.05 -4.53
C LEU A 127 -17.09 7.07 -5.66
N ILE A 128 -16.85 6.56 -6.87
CA ILE A 128 -16.69 7.35 -8.09
C ILE A 128 -17.77 6.90 -9.08
N VAL A 129 -18.54 7.84 -9.56
CA VAL A 129 -19.64 7.62 -10.53
C VAL A 129 -19.50 8.59 -11.71
N PRO A 130 -20.05 8.28 -12.89
CA PRO A 130 -20.17 9.27 -13.96
C PRO A 130 -20.86 10.54 -13.47
N GLN A 131 -20.47 11.70 -13.98
CA GLN A 131 -21.03 13.01 -13.56
C GLN A 131 -22.54 13.09 -13.78
N ASP A 132 -23.05 12.45 -14.82
CA ASP A 132 -24.48 12.37 -15.18
C ASP A 132 -25.21 11.19 -14.54
N SER A 133 -24.52 10.38 -13.71
CA SER A 133 -25.13 9.26 -13.00
C SER A 133 -26.27 9.74 -12.09
N PRO A 134 -27.39 8.98 -12.01
CA PRO A 134 -28.47 9.25 -11.04
C PRO A 134 -28.02 9.02 -9.59
N ILE A 135 -26.86 8.39 -9.36
CA ILE A 135 -26.34 8.13 -8.02
C ILE A 135 -25.68 9.40 -7.51
N THR A 136 -26.34 10.09 -6.56
CA THR A 136 -25.89 11.34 -5.92
C THR A 136 -25.69 11.20 -4.41
N ALA A 137 -26.06 10.04 -3.84
CA ALA A 137 -25.92 9.71 -2.43
C ALA A 137 -25.75 8.20 -2.25
N LEU A 138 -25.16 7.79 -1.12
CA LEU A 138 -24.80 6.38 -0.86
C LEU A 138 -26.03 5.45 -0.81
N ASN A 139 -27.18 5.91 -0.31
CA ASN A 139 -28.39 5.11 -0.26
C ASN A 139 -28.97 4.76 -1.64
N GLN A 140 -28.50 5.39 -2.72
CA GLN A 140 -28.87 5.08 -4.10
C GLN A 140 -28.02 3.97 -4.71
N LEU A 141 -27.11 3.39 -3.94
CA LEU A 141 -26.30 2.21 -4.33
C LEU A 141 -27.15 0.93 -4.35
N ALA A 142 -28.32 0.90 -3.68
CA ALA A 142 -29.20 -0.28 -3.70
C ALA A 142 -29.53 -0.73 -5.12
N GLY A 143 -29.31 -2.01 -5.42
CA GLY A 143 -29.52 -2.64 -6.73
C GLY A 143 -28.49 -2.26 -7.79
N ARG A 144 -27.42 -1.53 -7.44
CA ARG A 144 -26.36 -1.11 -8.36
C ARG A 144 -25.21 -2.11 -8.42
N THR A 145 -24.50 -2.07 -9.53
CA THR A 145 -23.24 -2.81 -9.69
C THR A 145 -22.06 -1.93 -9.32
N ILE A 146 -21.29 -2.36 -8.33
CA ILE A 146 -20.14 -1.61 -7.79
C ILE A 146 -18.86 -2.38 -8.10
N GLY A 147 -17.92 -1.75 -8.79
CA GLY A 147 -16.61 -2.30 -9.08
C GLY A 147 -15.61 -2.01 -7.94
N VAL A 148 -14.90 -3.04 -7.50
CA VAL A 148 -13.79 -2.95 -6.55
C VAL A 148 -12.56 -3.67 -7.12
N PRO A 149 -11.32 -3.26 -6.78
CA PRO A 149 -10.13 -4.00 -7.19
C PRO A 149 -10.13 -5.45 -6.71
N GLY A 150 -10.59 -5.68 -5.49
CA GLY A 150 -10.71 -6.97 -4.83
C GLY A 150 -11.37 -6.80 -3.46
N ARG A 151 -11.50 -7.90 -2.71
CA ARG A 151 -12.15 -7.92 -1.38
C ARG A 151 -11.14 -7.74 -0.24
N THR A 152 -10.13 -6.92 -0.45
CA THR A 152 -9.09 -6.60 0.54
C THR A 152 -8.60 -5.17 0.35
N GLY A 153 -7.98 -4.59 1.39
CA GLY A 153 -7.35 -3.28 1.35
C GLY A 153 -8.32 -2.10 1.43
N GLU A 154 -7.76 -0.89 1.37
CA GLU A 154 -8.47 0.37 1.64
C GLU A 154 -9.77 0.53 0.83
N THR A 155 -9.79 0.15 -0.44
CA THR A 155 -11.00 0.26 -1.28
C THR A 155 -12.12 -0.69 -0.85
N TRP A 156 -11.75 -1.88 -0.36
CA TRP A 156 -12.72 -2.80 0.20
C TRP A 156 -13.30 -2.31 1.52
N TYR A 157 -12.44 -1.82 2.42
CA TYR A 157 -12.88 -1.25 3.71
C TYR A 157 -13.77 -0.03 3.50
N ALA A 158 -13.43 0.81 2.52
CA ALA A 158 -14.26 1.94 2.12
C ALA A 158 -15.64 1.53 1.61
N LEU A 159 -15.76 0.43 0.83
CA LEU A 159 -17.06 -0.09 0.41
C LEU A 159 -17.90 -0.54 1.60
N GLN A 160 -17.30 -1.29 2.55
CA GLN A 160 -18.02 -1.74 3.76
C GLN A 160 -18.56 -0.54 4.55
N LEU A 161 -17.75 0.50 4.73
CA LEU A 161 -18.17 1.73 5.42
C LEU A 161 -19.27 2.48 4.64
N ALA A 162 -19.16 2.54 3.32
CA ALA A 162 -20.19 3.18 2.49
C ALA A 162 -21.53 2.46 2.56
N LEU A 163 -21.54 1.13 2.55
CA LEU A 163 -22.74 0.33 2.71
C LEU A 163 -23.35 0.50 4.10
N GLU A 164 -22.55 0.42 5.17
CA GLU A 164 -22.99 0.67 6.54
C GLU A 164 -23.62 2.07 6.67
N THR A 165 -22.93 3.11 6.17
CA THR A 165 -23.40 4.49 6.18
C THR A 165 -24.74 4.66 5.46
N ALA A 166 -24.94 3.89 4.38
CA ALA A 166 -26.17 3.89 3.62
C ALA A 166 -27.30 3.05 4.24
N GLY A 167 -27.02 2.27 5.29
CA GLY A 167 -27.94 1.26 5.83
C GLY A 167 -28.15 0.07 4.87
N LEU A 168 -27.17 -0.23 4.04
CA LEU A 168 -27.15 -1.31 3.06
C LEU A 168 -26.19 -2.43 3.52
N THR A 169 -26.37 -3.59 2.89
CA THR A 169 -25.46 -4.75 3.02
C THR A 169 -24.92 -5.15 1.65
N GLU A 170 -23.96 -6.06 1.62
CA GLU A 170 -23.45 -6.62 0.35
C GLU A 170 -24.58 -7.28 -0.51
N SER A 171 -25.64 -7.78 0.12
CA SER A 171 -26.77 -8.39 -0.59
C SER A 171 -27.66 -7.37 -1.30
N ASP A 172 -27.57 -6.09 -0.95
CA ASP A 172 -28.36 -5.03 -1.57
C ASP A 172 -27.71 -4.46 -2.82
N VAL A 173 -26.48 -4.88 -3.16
CA VAL A 173 -25.70 -4.42 -4.30
C VAL A 173 -25.11 -5.61 -5.07
N THR A 174 -24.66 -5.39 -6.30
CA THR A 174 -23.83 -6.37 -7.03
C THR A 174 -22.37 -5.93 -6.96
N ILE A 175 -21.53 -6.68 -6.25
CA ILE A 175 -20.11 -6.37 -6.15
C ILE A 175 -19.36 -7.13 -7.25
N GLN A 176 -18.63 -6.38 -8.08
CA GLN A 176 -17.80 -6.94 -9.16
C GLN A 176 -16.33 -6.67 -8.86
N GLU A 177 -15.56 -7.74 -8.74
CA GLU A 177 -14.10 -7.63 -8.64
C GLU A 177 -13.52 -7.37 -10.04
N ILE A 178 -12.94 -6.18 -10.23
CA ILE A 178 -12.48 -5.68 -11.53
C ILE A 178 -10.95 -5.55 -11.60
N GLY A 179 -10.22 -5.96 -10.57
CA GLY A 179 -8.78 -5.67 -10.45
C GLY A 179 -8.52 -4.16 -10.52
N PHE A 180 -7.35 -3.77 -11.00
CA PHE A 180 -6.97 -2.36 -11.16
C PHE A 180 -7.41 -1.79 -12.52
N THR A 181 -8.68 -2.03 -12.91
CA THR A 181 -9.25 -1.58 -14.20
C THR A 181 -10.42 -0.61 -14.00
N GLN A 182 -10.42 0.17 -12.92
CA GLN A 182 -11.50 1.05 -12.49
C GLN A 182 -11.99 1.95 -13.62
N GLN A 183 -11.09 2.68 -14.29
CA GLN A 183 -11.43 3.57 -15.38
C GLN A 183 -12.11 2.82 -16.55
N ALA A 184 -11.55 1.69 -16.95
CA ALA A 184 -12.09 0.91 -18.08
C ALA A 184 -13.45 0.29 -17.75
N ALA A 185 -13.67 -0.13 -16.51
CA ALA A 185 -14.92 -0.69 -16.06
C ALA A 185 -16.04 0.37 -16.04
N LEU A 186 -15.72 1.57 -15.52
CA LEU A 186 -16.67 2.69 -15.46
C LEU A 186 -16.98 3.25 -16.85
N ALA A 187 -15.95 3.53 -17.68
CA ALA A 187 -16.11 4.03 -19.04
C ALA A 187 -16.81 3.05 -19.97
N GLY A 188 -16.62 1.76 -19.75
CA GLY A 188 -17.32 0.70 -20.49
C GLY A 188 -18.73 0.39 -19.99
N ALA A 189 -19.25 1.15 -19.01
CA ALA A 189 -20.54 0.93 -18.35
C ALA A 189 -20.76 -0.52 -17.89
N LYS A 190 -19.67 -1.18 -17.44
CA LYS A 190 -19.72 -2.53 -16.86
C LYS A 190 -20.18 -2.50 -15.41
N VAL A 191 -20.01 -1.36 -14.76
CA VAL A 191 -20.40 -1.07 -13.39
C VAL A 191 -21.06 0.30 -13.32
N ASP A 192 -21.95 0.53 -12.35
CA ASP A 192 -22.62 1.81 -12.12
C ASP A 192 -21.74 2.77 -11.31
N ALA A 193 -20.90 2.22 -10.44
CA ALA A 193 -19.96 2.93 -9.58
C ALA A 193 -18.69 2.10 -9.42
N ILE A 194 -17.61 2.77 -9.06
CA ILE A 194 -16.39 2.11 -8.60
C ILE A 194 -15.99 2.63 -7.23
N VAL A 195 -15.28 1.84 -6.45
CA VAL A 195 -14.49 2.33 -5.32
C VAL A 195 -13.07 2.59 -5.80
N GLY A 196 -12.58 3.78 -5.54
CA GLY A 196 -11.25 4.22 -5.94
C GLY A 196 -10.76 5.38 -5.10
N PHE A 197 -9.60 5.91 -5.45
CA PHE A 197 -8.96 7.00 -4.73
C PHE A 197 -9.32 8.35 -5.33
N SER A 198 -9.83 9.25 -4.49
CA SER A 198 -10.23 10.61 -4.89
C SER A 198 -9.09 11.43 -5.48
N ASN A 199 -7.88 11.24 -4.98
CA ASN A 199 -6.68 11.95 -5.39
C ASN A 199 -5.97 11.33 -6.61
N ASN A 200 -6.31 10.09 -7.01
CA ASN A 200 -5.69 9.40 -8.12
C ASN A 200 -6.71 8.97 -9.17
N ASP A 201 -7.58 7.98 -8.86
CA ASP A 201 -8.52 7.44 -9.84
C ASP A 201 -9.47 8.50 -10.40
N ALA A 202 -10.09 9.30 -9.54
CA ALA A 202 -11.01 10.35 -9.97
C ALA A 202 -10.31 11.42 -10.84
N VAL A 203 -9.08 11.80 -10.48
CA VAL A 203 -8.28 12.76 -11.25
C VAL A 203 -7.91 12.19 -12.60
N GLN A 204 -7.39 10.95 -12.66
CA GLN A 204 -6.99 10.33 -13.90
C GLN A 204 -8.16 10.08 -14.86
N ILE A 205 -9.30 9.62 -14.34
CA ILE A 205 -10.52 9.41 -15.13
C ILE A 205 -11.00 10.73 -15.74
N THR A 206 -10.97 11.81 -14.95
CA THR A 206 -11.35 13.15 -15.42
C THR A 206 -10.37 13.67 -16.46
N HIS A 207 -9.06 13.55 -16.22
CA HIS A 207 -8.02 13.96 -17.16
C HIS A 207 -8.15 13.21 -18.50
N ASN A 208 -8.53 11.94 -18.48
CA ASN A 208 -8.77 11.14 -19.67
C ASN A 208 -10.13 11.42 -20.35
N GLY A 209 -10.81 12.48 -19.97
CA GLY A 209 -11.98 13.01 -20.67
C GLY A 209 -13.34 12.48 -20.19
N MET A 210 -13.39 11.71 -19.11
CA MET A 210 -14.66 11.26 -18.51
C MET A 210 -14.94 12.07 -17.25
N ALA A 211 -15.94 12.95 -17.29
CA ALA A 211 -16.36 13.68 -16.10
C ALA A 211 -16.97 12.72 -15.06
N VAL A 212 -16.48 12.79 -13.82
CA VAL A 212 -16.94 11.96 -12.70
C VAL A 212 -17.29 12.79 -11.49
N ARG A 213 -18.10 12.21 -10.59
CA ARG A 213 -18.40 12.71 -9.26
C ARG A 213 -17.90 11.71 -8.23
N THR A 214 -17.32 12.24 -7.16
CA THR A 214 -16.97 11.46 -5.97
C THR A 214 -18.05 11.58 -4.91
N LEU A 215 -18.30 10.49 -4.19
CA LEU A 215 -19.14 10.47 -3.00
C LEU A 215 -18.29 9.98 -1.83
N ASP A 216 -18.21 10.78 -0.77
CA ASP A 216 -17.51 10.37 0.46
C ASP A 216 -18.24 9.16 1.07
N VAL A 217 -17.47 8.20 1.61
CA VAL A 217 -18.02 6.94 2.13
C VAL A 217 -18.71 7.09 3.47
N ALA A 218 -18.38 8.13 4.22
CA ALA A 218 -19.04 8.55 5.46
C ALA A 218 -18.70 10.00 5.77
N ALA A 219 -19.45 10.64 6.66
CA ALA A 219 -19.13 11.98 7.18
C ALA A 219 -17.89 11.95 8.08
N GLU A 220 -17.81 10.91 8.94
CA GLU A 220 -16.65 10.61 9.77
C GLU A 220 -16.14 9.23 9.40
N ILE A 221 -14.84 9.15 9.08
CA ILE A 221 -14.21 7.93 8.63
C ILE A 221 -13.28 7.41 9.74
N PRO A 222 -13.59 6.25 10.35
CA PRO A 222 -12.78 5.69 11.44
C PRO A 222 -11.44 5.13 10.93
N LEU A 223 -11.30 4.89 9.63
CA LEU A 223 -10.13 4.29 9.01
C LEU A 223 -8.93 5.24 8.99
N ILE A 224 -7.73 4.68 9.05
CA ILE A 224 -6.46 5.40 8.94
C ILE A 224 -5.83 4.99 7.61
N GLY A 225 -5.77 5.92 6.65
CA GLY A 225 -5.19 5.69 5.34
C GLY A 225 -3.66 5.67 5.35
N ALA A 226 -3.04 6.02 4.20
CA ALA A 226 -1.60 5.97 4.04
C ALA A 226 -0.86 6.63 5.21
N SER A 227 0.09 5.89 5.76
CA SER A 227 0.81 6.17 6.99
C SER A 227 2.26 5.71 6.88
N LEU A 228 3.08 6.06 7.85
CA LEU A 228 4.42 5.53 8.04
C LEU A 228 4.34 4.37 9.04
N VAL A 229 4.74 3.18 8.60
CA VAL A 229 4.62 1.94 9.36
C VAL A 229 5.99 1.30 9.53
N THR A 230 6.26 0.80 10.73
CA THR A 230 7.48 0.05 11.08
C THR A 230 7.11 -1.21 11.86
N THR A 231 8.09 -1.96 12.37
CA THR A 231 7.84 -3.05 13.33
C THR A 231 8.19 -2.62 14.75
N ALA A 232 7.58 -3.27 15.76
CA ALA A 232 7.89 -3.03 17.17
C ALA A 232 9.38 -3.30 17.47
N GLN A 233 9.98 -4.28 16.79
CA GLN A 233 11.40 -4.59 16.92
C GLN A 233 12.27 -3.44 16.41
N ILE A 234 12.00 -2.91 15.21
CA ILE A 234 12.75 -1.79 14.62
C ILE A 234 12.52 -0.52 15.44
N LEU A 235 11.27 -0.27 15.86
CA LEU A 235 10.92 0.86 16.73
C LEU A 235 11.75 0.86 18.03
N THR A 236 11.97 -0.29 18.63
CA THR A 236 12.77 -0.42 19.85
C THR A 236 14.27 -0.23 19.59
N SER A 237 14.78 -0.79 18.49
CA SER A 237 16.23 -0.83 18.23
C SER A 237 16.77 0.41 17.51
N ARG A 238 15.92 1.15 16.78
CA ARG A 238 16.31 2.28 15.91
C ARG A 238 15.42 3.51 16.09
N ARG A 239 14.90 3.73 17.30
CA ARG A 239 13.90 4.78 17.58
C ARG A 239 14.33 6.17 17.11
N ASP A 240 15.54 6.59 17.45
CA ASP A 240 16.02 7.95 17.13
C ASP A 240 16.14 8.17 15.62
N GLU A 241 16.54 7.13 14.89
CA GLU A 241 16.63 7.18 13.43
C GLU A 241 15.23 7.24 12.79
N LEU A 242 14.25 6.51 13.35
CA LEU A 242 12.86 6.57 12.91
C LEU A 242 12.24 7.93 13.21
N VAL A 243 12.48 8.53 14.37
CA VAL A 243 12.06 9.90 14.71
C VAL A 243 12.59 10.88 13.67
N ALA A 244 13.90 10.81 13.36
CA ALA A 244 14.49 11.68 12.36
C ALA A 244 13.86 11.48 10.97
N ALA A 245 13.59 10.22 10.57
CA ALA A 245 12.98 9.91 9.27
C ALA A 245 11.51 10.37 9.18
N VAL A 246 10.72 10.19 10.25
CA VAL A 246 9.33 10.66 10.31
C VAL A 246 9.28 12.19 10.22
N ASN A 247 10.14 12.90 10.97
CA ASN A 247 10.21 14.36 10.91
C ASN A 247 10.68 14.87 9.53
N ALA A 248 11.65 14.20 8.91
CA ALA A 248 12.08 14.53 7.55
C ALA A 248 10.93 14.30 6.53
N SER A 249 10.19 13.20 6.65
CA SER A 249 9.03 12.91 5.83
C SER A 249 7.95 13.99 5.97
N ALA A 250 7.62 14.41 7.20
CA ALA A 250 6.64 15.46 7.46
C ALA A 250 7.02 16.81 6.82
N LYS A 251 8.32 17.16 6.83
CA LYS A 251 8.83 18.34 6.11
C LYS A 251 8.69 18.19 4.61
N GLY A 252 9.01 17.01 4.06
CA GLY A 252 8.82 16.71 2.64
C GLY A 252 7.34 16.77 2.23
N MET A 253 6.43 16.25 3.06
CA MET A 253 4.98 16.36 2.87
C MET A 253 4.53 17.81 2.87
N THR A 254 5.06 18.64 3.76
CA THR A 254 4.75 20.08 3.79
C THR A 254 5.23 20.77 2.52
N ALA A 255 6.47 20.54 2.09
CA ALA A 255 7.01 21.09 0.86
C ALA A 255 6.22 20.67 -0.39
N PHE A 256 5.78 19.40 -0.44
CA PHE A 256 4.93 18.86 -1.50
C PHE A 256 3.58 19.58 -1.61
N VAL A 257 2.95 19.86 -0.46
CA VAL A 257 1.66 20.58 -0.45
C VAL A 257 1.84 22.03 -0.85
N ASP A 258 2.94 22.66 -0.45
CA ASP A 258 3.22 24.07 -0.70
C ASP A 258 3.63 24.35 -2.16
N ASP A 259 4.31 23.38 -2.82
CA ASP A 259 4.79 23.54 -4.19
C ASP A 259 4.60 22.25 -5.01
N PRO A 260 3.41 22.06 -5.64
CA PRO A 260 3.15 20.92 -6.51
C PRO A 260 4.04 20.86 -7.77
N ASP A 261 4.56 21.99 -8.24
CA ASP A 261 5.44 22.03 -9.41
C ASP A 261 6.84 21.51 -9.04
N ALA A 262 7.37 21.88 -7.86
CA ALA A 262 8.58 21.30 -7.32
C ALA A 262 8.42 19.79 -7.04
N ALA A 263 7.22 19.35 -6.65
CA ALA A 263 6.93 17.93 -6.46
C ALA A 263 7.03 17.14 -7.77
N VAL A 264 6.50 17.67 -8.88
CA VAL A 264 6.64 17.05 -10.21
C VAL A 264 8.11 17.00 -10.62
N GLU A 265 8.88 18.05 -10.37
CA GLU A 265 10.31 18.07 -10.70
C GLU A 265 11.10 17.04 -9.88
N ALA A 266 10.83 16.94 -8.58
CA ALA A 266 11.46 15.92 -7.72
C ALA A 266 11.11 14.48 -8.18
N ALA A 267 9.87 14.27 -8.65
CA ALA A 267 9.43 12.98 -9.13
C ALA A 267 10.08 12.53 -10.44
N ARG A 268 10.59 13.45 -11.28
CA ARG A 268 11.23 13.13 -12.58
C ARG A 268 12.41 12.18 -12.46
N THR A 269 13.11 12.19 -11.32
CA THR A 269 14.22 11.27 -11.06
C THR A 269 13.77 9.81 -10.99
N TYR A 270 12.51 9.56 -10.60
CA TYR A 270 11.95 8.24 -10.39
C TYR A 270 10.91 7.85 -11.46
N VAL A 271 10.21 8.82 -12.03
CA VAL A 271 9.12 8.65 -12.98
C VAL A 271 9.55 9.27 -14.33
N THR A 272 10.10 8.44 -15.20
CA THR A 272 10.70 8.88 -16.48
C THR A 272 9.69 9.49 -17.45
N ASP A 273 8.43 9.07 -17.38
CA ASP A 273 7.36 9.54 -18.28
C ASP A 273 6.98 11.01 -18.02
N LEU A 274 7.38 11.58 -16.88
CA LEU A 274 7.15 13.01 -16.58
C LEU A 274 7.98 13.99 -17.45
N VAL A 275 8.79 13.49 -18.39
CA VAL A 275 9.39 14.30 -19.44
C VAL A 275 8.34 14.76 -20.46
N ASP A 276 7.23 14.02 -20.61
CA ASP A 276 6.09 14.42 -21.42
C ASP A 276 5.29 15.53 -20.70
N PRO A 277 4.99 16.66 -21.36
CA PRO A 277 4.26 17.77 -20.73
C PRO A 277 2.84 17.39 -20.29
N GLY A 278 2.15 16.48 -21.00
CA GLY A 278 0.81 16.01 -20.66
C GLY A 278 0.85 15.16 -19.39
N GLU A 279 1.80 14.22 -19.30
CA GLU A 279 2.02 13.39 -18.11
C GLU A 279 2.42 14.23 -16.90
N ALA A 280 3.28 15.25 -17.09
CA ALA A 280 3.65 16.19 -16.04
C ALA A 280 2.44 17.01 -15.55
N ALA A 281 1.58 17.48 -16.45
CA ALA A 281 0.36 18.22 -16.10
C ALA A 281 -0.60 17.31 -15.29
N ARG A 282 -0.81 16.08 -15.73
CA ARG A 282 -1.62 15.08 -15.01
C ARG A 282 -1.04 14.78 -13.61
N ALA A 283 0.27 14.58 -13.52
CA ALA A 283 0.94 14.34 -12.24
C ALA A 283 0.76 15.54 -11.30
N ARG A 284 0.82 16.76 -11.82
CA ARG A 284 0.55 17.95 -11.02
C ARG A 284 -0.88 17.99 -10.48
N GLU A 285 -1.87 17.62 -11.28
CA GLU A 285 -3.27 17.52 -10.81
C GLU A 285 -3.40 16.50 -9.67
N VAL A 286 -2.78 15.32 -9.82
CA VAL A 286 -2.71 14.30 -8.75
C VAL A 286 -1.98 14.84 -7.52
N ALA A 287 -0.89 15.59 -7.68
CA ALA A 287 -0.17 16.20 -6.55
C ALA A 287 -1.05 17.19 -5.78
N VAL A 288 -1.78 18.06 -6.47
CA VAL A 288 -2.72 19.01 -5.84
C VAL A 288 -3.81 18.27 -5.07
N ALA A 289 -4.43 17.24 -5.69
CA ALA A 289 -5.47 16.45 -5.05
C ALA A 289 -4.94 15.66 -3.84
N THR A 290 -3.72 15.13 -3.94
CA THR A 290 -3.02 14.44 -2.83
C THR A 290 -2.71 15.43 -1.70
N GLY A 291 -2.27 16.64 -2.04
CA GLY A 291 -2.03 17.71 -1.07
C GLY A 291 -3.25 18.04 -0.20
N ALA A 292 -4.46 17.97 -0.78
CA ALA A 292 -5.71 18.15 -0.03
C ALA A 292 -6.02 17.01 0.95
N LEU A 293 -5.45 15.81 0.74
CA LEU A 293 -5.54 14.71 1.71
C LEU A 293 -4.48 14.85 2.81
N VAL A 294 -3.30 15.34 2.46
CA VAL A 294 -2.17 15.54 3.39
C VAL A 294 -2.43 16.71 4.35
N ARG A 295 -2.97 17.81 3.84
CA ARG A 295 -3.32 19.00 4.62
C ARG A 295 -4.73 19.49 4.28
N PRO A 296 -5.77 18.78 4.80
CA PRO A 296 -7.18 19.12 4.51
C PRO A 296 -7.63 20.45 5.11
N ALA A 297 -6.94 20.98 6.11
CA ALA A 297 -7.20 22.27 6.74
C ALA A 297 -5.90 23.03 7.05
N PRO A 298 -5.93 24.36 7.16
CA PRO A 298 -4.71 25.16 7.40
C PRO A 298 -3.99 24.85 8.71
N ASP A 299 -4.73 24.39 9.73
CA ASP A 299 -4.24 24.01 11.06
C ASP A 299 -3.87 22.53 11.18
N THR A 300 -3.94 21.77 10.08
CA THR A 300 -3.55 20.36 10.07
C THR A 300 -2.04 20.20 10.38
N VAL A 301 -1.74 19.41 11.38
CA VAL A 301 -0.35 18.99 11.66
C VAL A 301 0.06 17.90 10.67
N VAL A 302 0.78 18.29 9.64
CA VAL A 302 1.22 17.37 8.58
C VAL A 302 2.18 16.32 9.14
N GLY A 303 1.96 15.06 8.80
CA GLY A 303 2.76 13.93 9.29
C GLY A 303 2.27 13.35 10.61
N SER A 304 1.29 13.98 11.28
CA SER A 304 0.75 13.46 12.54
C SER A 304 -0.13 12.23 12.33
N VAL A 305 -0.18 11.41 13.37
CA VAL A 305 -1.18 10.35 13.54
C VAL A 305 -1.64 10.35 14.99
N SER A 306 -2.94 10.17 15.23
CA SER A 306 -3.47 10.09 16.60
C SER A 306 -3.74 8.64 16.97
N ALA A 307 -3.19 8.19 18.09
CA ALA A 307 -3.47 6.88 18.67
C ALA A 307 -4.97 6.70 19.02
N ASP A 308 -5.67 7.81 19.30
CA ASP A 308 -7.11 7.78 19.64
C ASP A 308 -7.98 7.31 18.44
N ARG A 309 -7.46 7.39 17.21
CA ARG A 309 -8.16 6.89 16.02
C ARG A 309 -8.07 5.38 15.87
N VAL A 310 -7.17 4.71 16.58
CA VAL A 310 -6.93 3.27 16.40
C VAL A 310 -8.08 2.44 16.96
N ALA A 311 -8.60 2.76 18.13
CA ALA A 311 -9.70 2.00 18.73
C ALA A 311 -10.98 2.03 17.84
N PRO A 312 -11.48 3.19 17.39
CA PRO A 312 -12.61 3.23 16.43
C PRO A 312 -12.32 2.47 15.12
N MET A 313 -11.09 2.49 14.62
CA MET A 313 -10.70 1.73 13.43
C MET A 313 -10.79 0.23 13.67
N LEU A 314 -10.26 -0.27 14.79
CA LEU A 314 -10.32 -1.68 15.15
C LEU A 314 -11.76 -2.16 15.39
N ASP A 315 -12.59 -1.32 16.02
CA ASP A 315 -14.01 -1.60 16.23
C ASP A 315 -14.75 -1.76 14.90
N PHE A 316 -14.54 -0.84 13.96
CA PHE A 316 -15.11 -0.93 12.60
C PHE A 316 -14.62 -2.19 11.88
N LEU A 317 -13.30 -2.41 11.81
CA LEU A 317 -12.72 -3.57 11.12
C LEU A 317 -13.21 -4.89 11.73
N GLY A 318 -13.36 -4.94 13.06
CA GLY A 318 -13.87 -6.10 13.77
C GLY A 318 -15.35 -6.36 13.49
N ALA A 319 -16.19 -5.33 13.51
CA ALA A 319 -17.61 -5.41 13.20
C ALA A 319 -17.88 -5.96 11.79
N HIS A 320 -17.01 -5.62 10.85
CA HIS A 320 -17.08 -6.08 9.46
C HIS A 320 -16.29 -7.37 9.17
N HIS A 321 -15.81 -8.07 10.20
CA HIS A 321 -15.05 -9.33 10.06
C HIS A 321 -13.78 -9.20 9.16
N LEU A 322 -13.16 -8.01 9.17
CA LEU A 322 -11.96 -7.69 8.39
C LEU A 322 -10.67 -7.98 9.17
N LEU A 323 -10.76 -8.12 10.50
CA LEU A 323 -9.62 -8.50 11.34
C LEU A 323 -9.37 -10.02 11.28
N GLY A 324 -8.12 -10.39 11.50
CA GLY A 324 -7.69 -11.77 11.74
C GLY A 324 -8.15 -12.31 13.11
N PRO A 325 -7.55 -13.43 13.56
CA PRO A 325 -8.02 -14.14 14.75
C PRO A 325 -7.81 -13.39 16.07
N THR A 326 -7.00 -12.34 16.09
CA THR A 326 -6.65 -11.60 17.31
C THR A 326 -6.82 -10.10 17.09
N THR A 327 -7.69 -9.45 17.85
CA THR A 327 -7.76 -7.98 17.86
C THR A 327 -6.56 -7.44 18.64
N PRO A 328 -5.64 -6.68 18.00
CA PRO A 328 -4.50 -6.12 18.70
C PRO A 328 -4.95 -4.99 19.67
N ALA A 329 -4.16 -4.74 20.69
CA ALA A 329 -4.38 -3.56 21.55
C ALA A 329 -4.08 -2.28 20.77
N ALA A 330 -4.87 -1.23 20.97
CA ALA A 330 -4.75 0.01 20.19
C ALA A 330 -3.38 0.67 20.36
N ASP A 331 -2.80 0.63 21.55
CA ASP A 331 -1.47 1.15 21.88
C ASP A 331 -0.32 0.32 21.29
N ALA A 332 -0.58 -0.94 20.95
CA ALA A 332 0.40 -1.77 20.23
C ALA A 332 0.45 -1.45 18.72
N VAL A 333 -0.64 -0.92 18.16
CA VAL A 333 -0.76 -0.64 16.71
C VAL A 333 -0.23 0.74 16.35
N CYS A 334 -0.20 1.70 17.28
CA CYS A 334 0.20 3.07 16.96
C CYS A 334 1.07 3.68 18.07
N THR A 335 2.25 4.17 17.66
CA THR A 335 3.16 4.93 18.52
C THR A 335 3.65 6.14 17.72
N PRO A 336 3.00 7.31 17.83
CA PRO A 336 3.40 8.50 17.10
C PRO A 336 4.83 8.92 17.39
N LEU A 337 5.60 9.26 16.35
CA LEU A 337 7.00 9.70 16.45
C LEU A 337 7.24 11.13 15.95
N LEU A 338 6.22 11.81 15.44
CA LEU A 338 6.36 13.20 15.04
C LEU A 338 6.57 14.05 16.31
N ASP A 339 7.64 14.87 16.30
CA ASP A 339 7.87 15.86 17.35
C ASP A 339 6.77 16.92 17.29
N ALA A 340 6.18 17.26 18.45
CA ALA A 340 5.09 18.21 18.58
C ALA A 340 5.57 19.67 18.44
#